data_f4628789baad5760aed0387fd457f3ac
#
_entry.id   f4628789baad5760aed0387fd457f3ac
#
_cell.length_a   1.000
_cell.length_b   1.000
_cell.length_c   1.000
_cell.angle_alpha   90.00
_cell.angle_beta   90.00
_cell.angle_gamma   90.00
#
_symmetry.space_group_name_H-M   'P 1'
#
loop_
_entity.id
_entity.type
_entity.pdbx_description
1 polymer ?
#
loop_
_entity_poly.entity_id
_entity_poly.type
_entity_poly.pdbx_seq_one_letter_code
_entity_poly.pdbx_strand_id
1 'polypeptide(L)'
;MGRETFLAKVVWENGWPVVNPGIGKLEEHIELPMEEYPFEPKDTVYHFWQDRLPMDFVMLRNPAKNLYSLTERQGWLRLRLRTETLRDEASPAYLGVRQRHFSWQASALLDFCPEQEEEAAGLALVQSNGYHLRFEKVRNERGTPCIRIRRCENGADQKIAVAEVLDGVCVLRMVCHGLNVDLYYEQNGVKHCMARDVDIRPLSTEIAGGFTGCTVGMYASAEGAKSSGYADFGWFAYEGLSESV
;
A
#
# COMPACT_ATOMS: atom_id res chain seq x y z
N MET A 1 -6.91 -9.95 7.62
CA MET A 1 -7.09 -8.55 7.19
C MET A 1 -7.84 -7.84 8.28
N GLY A 2 -8.57 -6.83 8.14
CA GLY A 2 -9.32 -6.14 9.19
C GLY A 2 -10.67 -6.79 9.50
N ARG A 3 -11.54 -6.04 10.17
CA ARG A 3 -12.94 -6.44 10.38
C ARG A 3 -13.69 -6.42 9.06
N GLU A 4 -14.56 -7.40 8.88
CA GLU A 4 -15.34 -7.61 7.67
C GLU A 4 -16.82 -7.35 7.96
N THR A 5 -17.54 -6.85 6.94
CA THR A 5 -18.98 -6.63 7.01
C THR A 5 -19.67 -7.72 6.21
N PHE A 6 -20.64 -8.37 6.83
CA PHE A 6 -21.44 -9.43 6.23
C PHE A 6 -22.86 -8.96 6.01
N LEU A 7 -23.49 -9.43 4.95
CA LEU A 7 -24.92 -9.31 4.72
C LEU A 7 -25.59 -10.58 5.21
N ALA A 8 -26.70 -10.45 5.93
CA ALA A 8 -27.44 -11.58 6.44
C ALA A 8 -28.94 -11.35 6.35
N LYS A 9 -29.72 -12.42 6.19
CA LYS A 9 -31.18 -12.36 6.25
C LYS A 9 -31.63 -12.10 7.70
N VAL A 10 -32.56 -11.16 7.86
CA VAL A 10 -33.15 -10.85 9.17
C VAL A 10 -34.68 -10.97 9.08
N VAL A 11 -35.29 -11.64 10.03
CA VAL A 11 -36.72 -11.63 10.25
C VAL A 11 -37.04 -11.08 11.64
N TRP A 12 -38.22 -10.53 11.83
CA TRP A 12 -38.65 -10.01 13.10
C TRP A 12 -39.60 -11.01 13.77
N GLU A 13 -39.19 -11.55 14.91
CA GLU A 13 -40.00 -12.49 15.71
C GLU A 13 -40.30 -11.87 17.08
N ASN A 14 -41.57 -11.67 17.41
CA ASN A 14 -42.01 -11.06 18.67
C ASN A 14 -41.34 -9.70 18.98
N GLY A 15 -41.05 -8.90 17.96
CA GLY A 15 -40.39 -7.60 18.09
C GLY A 15 -38.87 -7.63 18.18
N TRP A 16 -38.22 -8.81 18.02
CA TRP A 16 -36.78 -8.98 18.01
C TRP A 16 -36.23 -9.33 16.61
N PRO A 17 -35.09 -8.77 16.20
CA PRO A 17 -34.44 -9.18 14.96
C PRO A 17 -33.76 -10.53 15.16
N VAL A 18 -34.12 -11.50 14.34
CA VAL A 18 -33.50 -12.83 14.30
C VAL A 18 -32.68 -12.94 13.01
N VAL A 19 -31.36 -13.07 13.15
CA VAL A 19 -30.43 -13.18 12.03
C VAL A 19 -30.33 -14.64 11.60
N ASN A 20 -30.49 -14.90 10.29
CA ASN A 20 -30.45 -16.23 9.69
C ASN A 20 -31.27 -17.26 10.50
N PRO A 21 -32.62 -17.09 10.60
CA PRO A 21 -33.46 -17.94 11.43
C PRO A 21 -33.35 -19.41 11.03
N GLY A 22 -33.23 -20.27 12.04
CA GLY A 22 -33.05 -21.72 11.84
C GLY A 22 -31.59 -22.14 11.54
N ILE A 23 -30.70 -21.23 11.16
CA ILE A 23 -29.29 -21.51 10.88
C ILE A 23 -28.40 -21.02 12.01
N GLY A 24 -28.63 -19.82 12.54
CA GLY A 24 -27.93 -19.25 13.68
C GLY A 24 -26.45 -18.89 13.45
N LYS A 25 -25.99 -18.88 12.20
CA LYS A 25 -24.62 -18.49 11.81
C LYS A 25 -24.65 -17.73 10.48
N LEU A 26 -23.55 -17.04 10.16
CA LEU A 26 -23.35 -16.42 8.85
C LEU A 26 -23.17 -17.50 7.79
N GLU A 27 -23.66 -17.23 6.59
CA GLU A 27 -23.52 -18.07 5.41
C GLU A 27 -22.56 -17.41 4.43
N GLU A 28 -21.79 -18.22 3.72
CA GLU A 28 -20.85 -17.72 2.68
C GLU A 28 -21.60 -17.20 1.46
N HIS A 29 -22.77 -17.78 1.17
CA HIS A 29 -23.62 -17.38 0.05
C HIS A 29 -25.05 -17.21 0.54
N ILE A 30 -25.67 -16.11 0.17
CA ILE A 30 -27.08 -15.84 0.43
C ILE A 30 -27.79 -15.43 -0.84
N GLU A 31 -29.04 -15.86 -1.01
CA GLU A 31 -29.91 -15.34 -2.06
C GLU A 31 -30.57 -14.05 -1.60
N LEU A 32 -30.48 -13.02 -2.42
CA LEU A 32 -31.13 -11.74 -2.18
C LEU A 32 -32.31 -11.57 -3.15
N PRO A 33 -33.52 -11.20 -2.65
CA PRO A 33 -34.67 -10.95 -3.50
C PRO A 33 -34.62 -9.54 -4.11
N MET A 34 -33.50 -9.19 -4.74
CA MET A 34 -33.25 -7.87 -5.35
C MET A 34 -32.65 -8.08 -6.74
N GLU A 35 -32.94 -7.15 -7.64
CA GLU A 35 -32.32 -7.11 -8.96
C GLU A 35 -30.83 -6.76 -8.82
N GLU A 36 -30.01 -7.40 -9.64
CA GLU A 36 -28.58 -7.06 -9.71
C GLU A 36 -28.41 -5.68 -10.33
N TYR A 37 -27.61 -4.87 -9.68
CA TYR A 37 -27.16 -3.58 -10.20
C TYR A 37 -25.62 -3.58 -10.27
N PRO A 38 -25.05 -4.08 -11.40
CA PRO A 38 -23.61 -4.18 -11.54
C PRO A 38 -22.98 -2.79 -11.59
N PHE A 39 -21.90 -2.60 -10.83
CA PHE A 39 -21.06 -1.42 -10.94
C PHE A 39 -20.09 -1.59 -12.11
N GLU A 40 -19.77 -0.48 -12.76
CA GLU A 40 -18.70 -0.46 -13.77
C GLU A 40 -17.39 -0.95 -13.14
N PRO A 41 -16.61 -1.78 -13.88
CA PRO A 41 -15.30 -2.19 -13.42
C PRO A 41 -14.42 -0.97 -13.11
N LYS A 42 -13.75 -0.99 -11.96
CA LYS A 42 -12.80 0.06 -11.61
C LYS A 42 -11.48 -0.15 -12.32
N ASP A 43 -10.87 0.95 -12.75
CA ASP A 43 -9.50 0.93 -13.23
C ASP A 43 -8.58 0.35 -12.14
N THR A 44 -7.69 -0.54 -12.54
CA THR A 44 -6.66 -1.11 -11.66
C THR A 44 -5.38 -0.28 -11.70
N VAL A 45 -5.22 0.58 -12.71
CA VAL A 45 -4.08 1.46 -12.90
C VAL A 45 -4.51 2.94 -12.76
N TYR A 46 -3.90 3.63 -11.85
CA TYR A 46 -4.12 5.05 -11.60
C TYR A 46 -3.03 5.86 -12.31
N HIS A 47 -3.46 6.58 -13.35
CA HIS A 47 -2.64 7.57 -14.05
C HIS A 47 -2.92 8.96 -13.49
N PHE A 48 -1.90 9.81 -13.41
CA PHE A 48 -1.98 11.12 -12.75
C PHE A 48 -2.12 12.28 -13.74
N TRP A 49 -2.99 12.10 -14.76
CA TRP A 49 -3.27 13.14 -15.77
C TRP A 49 -4.28 14.20 -15.32
N GLN A 50 -5.05 13.88 -14.28
CA GLN A 50 -6.06 14.79 -13.72
C GLN A 50 -5.46 15.64 -12.59
N ASP A 51 -6.10 16.76 -12.29
CA ASP A 51 -5.72 17.66 -11.21
C ASP A 51 -6.19 17.21 -9.82
N ARG A 52 -6.89 16.08 -9.74
CA ARG A 52 -7.43 15.50 -8.51
C ARG A 52 -7.11 14.02 -8.40
N LEU A 53 -6.81 13.59 -7.18
CA LEU A 53 -6.69 12.18 -6.87
C LEU A 53 -8.06 11.51 -6.87
N PRO A 54 -8.15 10.27 -7.38
CA PRO A 54 -9.32 9.42 -7.18
C PRO A 54 -9.66 9.26 -5.69
N MET A 55 -10.94 9.10 -5.37
CA MET A 55 -11.41 8.94 -3.99
C MET A 55 -10.94 7.65 -3.30
N ASP A 56 -10.39 6.71 -4.05
CA ASP A 56 -9.83 5.46 -3.51
C ASP A 56 -8.55 5.69 -2.69
N PHE A 57 -7.86 6.82 -2.93
CA PHE A 57 -6.63 7.13 -2.21
C PHE A 57 -6.91 7.61 -0.78
N VAL A 58 -6.15 7.06 0.13
CA VAL A 58 -6.13 7.45 1.54
C VAL A 58 -4.74 7.95 1.93
N MET A 59 -4.72 8.89 2.83
CA MET A 59 -3.53 9.44 3.48
C MET A 59 -3.59 9.14 4.97
N LEU A 60 -2.46 9.22 5.63
CA LEU A 60 -2.40 8.99 7.06
C LEU A 60 -2.66 10.31 7.81
N ARG A 61 -3.62 10.28 8.74
CA ARG A 61 -3.99 11.42 9.63
C ARG A 61 -4.38 12.69 8.85
N ASN A 62 -3.83 13.85 9.26
CA ASN A 62 -4.07 15.15 8.63
C ASN A 62 -2.87 15.54 7.77
N PRO A 63 -2.85 15.21 6.49
CA PRO A 63 -1.72 15.48 5.62
C PRO A 63 -1.51 16.99 5.45
N ALA A 64 -0.25 17.40 5.28
CA ALA A 64 0.08 18.77 4.94
C ALA A 64 -0.54 19.15 3.59
N LYS A 65 -0.98 20.38 3.41
CA LYS A 65 -1.62 20.86 2.18
C LYS A 65 -0.73 20.69 0.93
N ASN A 66 0.59 20.72 1.11
CA ASN A 66 1.58 20.57 0.05
C ASN A 66 2.27 19.21 0.06
N LEU A 67 1.60 18.16 0.56
CA LEU A 67 2.15 16.81 0.61
C LEU A 67 2.50 16.28 -0.77
N TYR A 68 1.68 16.56 -1.74
CA TYR A 68 1.85 16.12 -3.12
C TYR A 68 1.44 17.20 -4.11
N SER A 69 1.82 17.00 -5.37
CA SER A 69 1.38 17.81 -6.52
C SER A 69 1.07 16.90 -7.72
N LEU A 70 0.00 17.24 -8.45
CA LEU A 70 -0.37 16.62 -9.73
C LEU A 70 -0.10 17.55 -10.91
N THR A 71 0.38 18.77 -10.65
CA THR A 71 0.53 19.83 -11.67
C THR A 71 1.99 20.26 -11.90
N GLU A 72 2.89 20.04 -10.94
CA GLU A 72 4.31 20.41 -11.07
C GLU A 72 5.05 19.58 -12.12
N ARG A 73 4.62 18.35 -12.35
CA ARG A 73 5.08 17.49 -13.46
C ARG A 73 3.85 16.83 -14.08
N GLN A 74 3.45 17.28 -15.25
CA GLN A 74 2.25 16.77 -15.89
C GLN A 74 2.28 15.24 -16.09
N GLY A 75 1.21 14.57 -15.75
CA GLY A 75 1.09 13.11 -15.85
C GLY A 75 1.80 12.32 -14.72
N TRP A 76 2.36 13.01 -13.73
CA TRP A 76 3.05 12.42 -12.60
C TRP A 76 2.46 12.91 -11.27
N LEU A 77 2.42 12.02 -10.30
CA LEU A 77 2.24 12.39 -8.91
C LEU A 77 3.61 12.70 -8.30
N ARG A 78 3.84 13.94 -7.93
CA ARG A 78 5.01 14.36 -7.16
C ARG A 78 4.71 14.27 -5.67
N LEU A 79 5.44 13.45 -4.95
CA LEU A 79 5.32 13.28 -3.50
C LEU A 79 6.53 13.92 -2.84
N ARG A 80 6.32 14.89 -1.96
CA ARG A 80 7.42 15.60 -1.30
C ARG A 80 7.97 14.77 -0.15
N LEU A 81 9.29 14.68 -0.06
CA LEU A 81 9.93 14.05 1.07
C LEU A 81 9.59 14.81 2.35
N ARG A 82 9.31 14.06 3.40
CA ARG A 82 9.01 14.58 4.71
C ARG A 82 10.02 14.07 5.73
N THR A 83 10.29 14.86 6.77
CA THR A 83 11.05 14.42 7.95
C THR A 83 10.35 13.25 8.64
N GLU A 84 9.02 13.30 8.67
CA GLU A 84 8.19 12.29 9.30
C GLU A 84 8.26 10.96 8.53
N THR A 85 8.38 9.89 9.29
CA THR A 85 8.39 8.50 8.80
C THR A 85 7.05 7.82 9.06
N LEU A 86 6.85 6.62 8.52
CA LEU A 86 5.67 5.80 8.86
C LEU A 86 5.63 5.39 10.33
N ARG A 87 6.75 5.42 11.05
CA ARG A 87 6.82 5.09 12.49
C ARG A 87 6.29 6.21 13.38
N ASP A 88 6.26 7.42 12.87
CA ASP A 88 5.89 8.59 13.67
C ASP A 88 4.37 8.71 13.80
N GLU A 89 3.91 9.16 14.95
CA GLU A 89 2.50 9.56 15.14
C GLU A 89 2.21 10.92 14.50
N ALA A 90 2.63 11.07 13.25
CA ALA A 90 2.54 12.28 12.45
C ALA A 90 1.89 11.99 11.09
N SER A 91 2.00 12.90 10.15
CA SER A 91 1.47 12.76 8.78
C SER A 91 2.62 12.60 7.77
N PRO A 92 3.16 11.38 7.62
CA PRO A 92 4.22 11.10 6.66
C PRO A 92 3.72 11.28 5.23
N ALA A 93 4.64 11.40 4.28
CA ALA A 93 4.29 11.43 2.87
C ALA A 93 3.92 10.01 2.40
N TYR A 94 2.64 9.70 2.48
CA TYR A 94 2.04 8.43 2.10
C TYR A 94 0.71 8.65 1.38
N LEU A 95 0.53 7.94 0.28
CA LEU A 95 -0.69 7.89 -0.53
C LEU A 95 -0.94 6.45 -0.94
N GLY A 96 -1.99 5.83 -0.45
CA GLY A 96 -2.28 4.43 -0.74
C GLY A 96 -3.76 4.14 -0.93
N VAL A 97 -4.05 2.92 -1.31
CA VAL A 97 -5.40 2.36 -1.40
C VAL A 97 -5.58 1.25 -0.37
N ARG A 98 -6.81 0.95 0.00
CA ARG A 98 -7.08 -0.16 0.92
C ARG A 98 -6.79 -1.49 0.25
N GLN A 99 -6.14 -2.39 0.98
CA GLN A 99 -6.05 -3.81 0.62
C GLN A 99 -7.46 -4.41 0.65
N ARG A 100 -7.92 -4.92 -0.49
CA ARG A 100 -9.28 -5.46 -0.66
C ARG A 100 -9.33 -6.95 -0.98
N HIS A 101 -8.17 -7.56 -1.27
CA HIS A 101 -8.05 -8.94 -1.70
C HIS A 101 -7.03 -9.69 -0.86
N PHE A 102 -7.19 -11.00 -0.71
CA PHE A 102 -6.18 -11.88 -0.09
C PHE A 102 -4.99 -12.08 -1.00
N SER A 103 -5.25 -12.26 -2.30
CA SER A 103 -4.23 -12.33 -3.34
C SER A 103 -4.33 -11.08 -4.20
N TRP A 104 -3.24 -10.35 -4.32
CA TRP A 104 -3.20 -9.07 -5.03
C TRP A 104 -1.81 -8.73 -5.52
N GLN A 105 -1.74 -7.82 -6.46
CA GLN A 105 -0.49 -7.14 -6.80
C GLN A 105 -0.65 -5.63 -6.71
N ALA A 106 0.43 -4.96 -6.31
CA ALA A 106 0.56 -3.51 -6.38
C ALA A 106 1.89 -3.14 -7.01
N SER A 107 1.89 -2.13 -7.87
CA SER A 107 3.10 -1.67 -8.52
C SER A 107 3.06 -0.17 -8.80
N ALA A 108 4.23 0.45 -8.92
CA ALA A 108 4.36 1.86 -9.27
C ALA A 108 5.59 2.10 -10.13
N LEU A 109 5.46 3.02 -11.07
CA LEU A 109 6.59 3.59 -11.81
C LEU A 109 7.16 4.73 -10.98
N LEU A 110 8.39 4.58 -10.53
CA LEU A 110 9.10 5.51 -9.66
C LEU A 110 10.25 6.17 -10.41
N ASP A 111 10.24 7.51 -10.46
CA ASP A 111 11.37 8.35 -10.83
C ASP A 111 11.86 9.08 -9.58
N PHE A 112 12.94 8.58 -9.01
CA PHE A 112 13.50 9.10 -7.77
C PHE A 112 15.02 8.94 -7.78
N CYS A 113 15.71 10.05 -7.50
CA CYS A 113 17.14 10.10 -7.33
C CYS A 113 17.45 10.67 -5.93
N PRO A 114 17.62 9.81 -4.90
CA PRO A 114 17.97 10.29 -3.56
C PRO A 114 19.31 11.02 -3.58
N GLU A 115 19.39 12.19 -2.99
CA GLU A 115 20.63 12.97 -2.85
C GLU A 115 21.36 12.68 -1.54
N GLN A 116 20.59 12.30 -0.50
CA GLN A 116 21.08 12.01 0.84
C GLN A 116 20.75 10.56 1.22
N GLU A 117 21.48 10.01 2.18
CA GLU A 117 21.30 8.63 2.64
C GLU A 117 19.94 8.42 3.32
N GLU A 118 19.42 9.45 3.98
CA GLU A 118 18.14 9.44 4.67
C GLU A 118 16.95 9.51 3.71
N GLU A 119 17.17 9.87 2.44
CA GLU A 119 16.11 10.00 1.47
C GLU A 119 15.67 8.62 0.94
N ALA A 120 14.38 8.36 1.04
CA ALA A 120 13.76 7.11 0.63
C ALA A 120 12.43 7.35 -0.05
N ALA A 121 12.15 6.61 -1.12
CA ALA A 121 10.83 6.60 -1.76
C ALA A 121 10.54 5.25 -2.41
N GLY A 122 9.26 4.88 -2.45
CA GLY A 122 8.83 3.62 -3.05
C GLY A 122 7.42 3.21 -2.68
N LEU A 123 7.22 1.92 -2.49
CA LEU A 123 5.95 1.33 -2.06
C LEU A 123 5.99 0.97 -0.57
N ALA A 124 4.86 1.12 0.09
CA ALA A 124 4.67 0.65 1.45
C ALA A 124 3.33 -0.07 1.62
N LEU A 125 3.35 -1.17 2.39
CA LEU A 125 2.17 -1.86 2.91
C LEU A 125 2.06 -1.49 4.39
N VAL A 126 1.00 -0.79 4.76
CA VAL A 126 0.88 -0.15 6.07
C VAL A 126 -0.35 -0.65 6.80
N GLN A 127 -0.15 -1.21 7.98
CA GLN A 127 -1.20 -1.51 8.94
C GLN A 127 -1.27 -0.40 10.02
N SER A 128 -0.12 -0.06 10.60
CA SER A 128 0.01 1.00 11.61
C SER A 128 1.44 1.56 11.64
N ASN A 129 1.69 2.51 12.53
CA ASN A 129 3.04 3.05 12.77
C ASN A 129 4.04 1.96 13.16
N GLY A 130 3.63 1.04 14.02
CA GLY A 130 4.48 -0.02 14.51
C GLY A 130 4.58 -1.23 13.57
N TYR A 131 3.74 -1.31 12.54
CA TYR A 131 3.63 -2.49 11.68
C TYR A 131 3.43 -2.11 10.22
N HIS A 132 4.50 -2.16 9.43
CA HIS A 132 4.48 -1.86 8.00
C HIS A 132 5.66 -2.50 7.28
N LEU A 133 5.53 -2.68 5.97
CA LEU A 133 6.59 -3.13 5.07
C LEU A 133 6.89 -2.00 4.09
N ARG A 134 8.18 -1.66 3.93
CA ARG A 134 8.65 -0.65 2.98
C ARG A 134 9.52 -1.30 1.92
N PHE A 135 9.26 -0.98 0.68
CA PHE A 135 10.01 -1.39 -0.50
C PHE A 135 10.42 -0.13 -1.25
N GLU A 136 11.65 0.31 -1.06
CA GLU A 136 12.05 1.68 -1.30
C GLU A 136 13.39 1.79 -2.04
N LYS A 137 13.52 2.80 -2.89
CA LYS A 137 14.78 3.24 -3.47
C LYS A 137 15.42 4.23 -2.51
N VAL A 138 16.72 4.06 -2.29
CA VAL A 138 17.55 4.82 -1.34
C VAL A 138 18.94 5.00 -1.90
N ARG A 139 19.80 5.71 -1.18
CA ARG A 139 21.25 5.77 -1.41
C ARG A 139 21.96 5.13 -0.20
N ASN A 140 23.00 4.35 -0.43
CA ASN A 140 23.80 3.79 0.64
C ASN A 140 24.91 4.76 1.09
N GLU A 141 25.62 4.44 2.17
CA GLU A 141 26.74 5.23 2.75
C GLU A 141 27.85 5.55 1.73
N ARG A 142 27.96 4.77 0.66
CA ARG A 142 28.93 5.02 -0.43
C ARG A 142 28.39 5.91 -1.53
N GLY A 143 27.16 6.40 -1.37
CA GLY A 143 26.48 7.19 -2.39
C GLY A 143 25.94 6.37 -3.56
N THR A 144 25.87 5.03 -3.47
CA THR A 144 25.35 4.17 -4.53
C THR A 144 23.83 4.03 -4.38
N PRO A 145 23.06 4.14 -5.49
CA PRO A 145 21.62 3.89 -5.47
C PRO A 145 21.34 2.42 -5.13
N CYS A 146 20.37 2.19 -4.27
CA CYS A 146 19.96 0.86 -3.84
C CYS A 146 18.45 0.75 -3.80
N ILE A 147 17.94 -0.47 -3.95
CA ILE A 147 16.58 -0.82 -3.54
C ILE A 147 16.69 -1.64 -2.25
N ARG A 148 15.87 -1.29 -1.29
CA ARG A 148 15.89 -1.82 0.06
C ARG A 148 14.49 -2.28 0.48
N ILE A 149 14.42 -3.41 1.21
CA ILE A 149 13.20 -3.90 1.85
C ILE A 149 13.41 -3.82 3.37
N ARG A 150 12.49 -3.15 4.05
CA ARG A 150 12.43 -3.09 5.52
C ARG A 150 11.03 -3.48 5.99
N ARG A 151 10.95 -4.29 7.03
CA ARG A 151 9.73 -4.54 7.78
C ARG A 151 9.85 -3.91 9.16
N CYS A 152 8.87 -3.10 9.52
CA CYS A 152 8.70 -2.59 10.86
C CYS A 152 7.75 -3.52 11.60
N GLU A 153 8.19 -4.01 12.75
CA GLU A 153 7.41 -4.85 13.64
C GLU A 153 7.57 -4.32 15.07
N ASN A 154 6.46 -4.02 15.70
CA ASN A 154 6.41 -3.39 17.03
C ASN A 154 7.30 -2.14 17.13
N GLY A 155 7.32 -1.31 16.09
CA GLY A 155 8.12 -0.08 16.01
C GLY A 155 9.61 -0.28 15.68
N ALA A 156 10.09 -1.52 15.57
CA ALA A 156 11.47 -1.83 15.24
C ALA A 156 11.63 -2.22 13.76
N ASP A 157 12.52 -1.52 13.06
CA ASP A 157 12.84 -1.80 11.66
C ASP A 157 13.82 -2.97 11.53
N GLN A 158 13.46 -3.92 10.68
CA GLN A 158 14.30 -5.04 10.26
C GLN A 158 14.60 -4.92 8.76
N LYS A 159 15.87 -4.98 8.40
CA LYS A 159 16.29 -5.04 6.99
C LYS A 159 16.14 -6.48 6.50
N ILE A 160 15.34 -6.66 5.44
CA ILE A 160 15.11 -7.95 4.81
C ILE A 160 16.09 -8.17 3.65
N ALA A 161 16.20 -7.18 2.76
CA ALA A 161 17.08 -7.25 1.59
C ALA A 161 17.54 -5.85 1.16
N VAL A 162 18.67 -5.82 0.48
CA VAL A 162 19.18 -4.63 -0.23
C VAL A 162 19.94 -5.10 -1.48
N ALA A 163 19.77 -4.35 -2.57
CA ALA A 163 20.53 -4.56 -3.81
C ALA A 163 20.92 -3.21 -4.42
N GLU A 164 22.13 -3.12 -4.95
CA GLU A 164 22.56 -1.96 -5.73
C GLU A 164 21.84 -1.94 -7.07
N VAL A 165 21.47 -0.74 -7.51
CA VAL A 165 20.72 -0.51 -8.75
C VAL A 165 21.32 0.67 -9.48
N LEU A 166 20.84 0.93 -10.70
CA LEU A 166 21.24 2.12 -11.44
C LEU A 166 20.41 3.33 -11.01
N ASP A 167 20.94 4.51 -11.25
CA ASP A 167 20.13 5.72 -11.20
C ASP A 167 19.02 5.67 -12.28
N GLY A 168 18.01 6.52 -12.13
CA GLY A 168 16.89 6.62 -13.07
C GLY A 168 15.64 5.88 -12.61
N VAL A 169 14.73 5.73 -13.55
CA VAL A 169 13.37 5.22 -13.33
C VAL A 169 13.39 3.70 -13.09
N CYS A 170 12.53 3.25 -12.18
CA CYS A 170 12.28 1.83 -11.95
C CYS A 170 10.79 1.57 -11.69
N VAL A 171 10.36 0.34 -11.92
CA VAL A 171 9.05 -0.15 -11.45
C VAL A 171 9.27 -0.99 -10.21
N LEU A 172 8.58 -0.66 -9.13
CA LEU A 172 8.50 -1.50 -7.94
C LEU A 172 7.20 -2.29 -7.98
N ARG A 173 7.25 -3.56 -7.56
CA ARG A 173 6.08 -4.44 -7.56
C ARG A 173 6.07 -5.34 -6.34
N MET A 174 4.95 -5.37 -5.65
CA MET A 174 4.58 -6.32 -4.60
C MET A 174 3.54 -7.27 -5.14
N VAL A 175 3.72 -8.58 -4.94
CA VAL A 175 2.76 -9.63 -5.29
C VAL A 175 2.44 -10.41 -4.03
N CYS A 176 1.22 -10.31 -3.57
CA CYS A 176 0.77 -10.92 -2.32
C CYS A 176 -0.03 -12.19 -2.61
N HIS A 177 0.31 -13.26 -1.91
CA HIS A 177 -0.39 -14.52 -1.89
C HIS A 177 -0.77 -14.85 -0.45
N GLY A 178 -1.99 -14.46 -0.05
CA GLY A 178 -2.46 -14.62 1.32
C GLY A 178 -1.64 -13.82 2.32
N LEU A 179 -0.78 -14.48 3.06
CA LEU A 179 0.04 -13.89 4.14
C LEU A 179 1.53 -13.76 3.78
N ASN A 180 1.87 -13.96 2.52
CA ASN A 180 3.24 -13.81 2.01
C ASN A 180 3.26 -12.83 0.85
N VAL A 181 4.34 -12.08 0.72
CA VAL A 181 4.53 -11.13 -0.38
C VAL A 181 5.88 -11.34 -1.06
N ASP A 182 5.84 -11.41 -2.37
CA ASP A 182 7.02 -11.38 -3.24
C ASP A 182 7.28 -9.93 -3.68
N LEU A 183 8.54 -9.52 -3.72
CA LEU A 183 8.95 -8.17 -4.09
C LEU A 183 9.91 -8.20 -5.26
N TYR A 184 9.54 -7.44 -6.30
CA TYR A 184 10.31 -7.34 -7.54
C TYR A 184 10.54 -5.87 -7.89
N TYR A 185 11.68 -5.58 -8.50
CA TYR A 185 11.87 -4.33 -9.23
C TYR A 185 12.20 -4.61 -10.69
N GLU A 186 11.86 -3.66 -11.54
CA GLU A 186 12.22 -3.69 -12.95
C GLU A 186 12.94 -2.41 -13.32
N GLN A 187 14.08 -2.53 -13.97
CA GLN A 187 14.87 -1.43 -14.48
C GLN A 187 15.45 -1.78 -15.85
N ASN A 188 15.37 -0.86 -16.80
CA ASN A 188 15.82 -1.05 -18.18
C ASN A 188 15.20 -2.31 -18.86
N GLY A 189 13.94 -2.62 -18.55
CA GLY A 189 13.23 -3.78 -19.08
C GLY A 189 13.63 -5.13 -18.46
N VAL A 190 14.49 -5.12 -17.44
CA VAL A 190 14.89 -6.35 -16.72
C VAL A 190 14.21 -6.41 -15.36
N LYS A 191 13.48 -7.49 -15.11
CA LYS A 191 12.80 -7.77 -13.85
C LYS A 191 13.74 -8.56 -12.92
N HIS A 192 13.88 -8.05 -11.69
CA HIS A 192 14.69 -8.66 -10.64
C HIS A 192 13.81 -9.04 -9.45
N CYS A 193 14.01 -10.23 -8.90
CA CYS A 193 13.40 -10.66 -7.65
C CYS A 193 14.28 -10.20 -6.48
N MET A 194 13.73 -9.39 -5.58
CA MET A 194 14.41 -8.91 -4.38
C MET A 194 14.23 -9.86 -3.19
N ALA A 195 13.02 -10.35 -3.02
CA ALA A 195 12.69 -11.32 -1.97
C ALA A 195 11.43 -12.07 -2.37
N ARG A 196 11.31 -13.30 -1.89
CA ARG A 196 10.11 -14.15 -2.03
C ARG A 196 9.61 -14.56 -0.67
N ASP A 197 8.32 -14.85 -0.61
CA ASP A 197 7.64 -15.39 0.56
C ASP A 197 7.90 -14.58 1.84
N VAL A 198 8.01 -13.25 1.71
CA VAL A 198 8.17 -12.37 2.86
C VAL A 198 6.89 -12.42 3.69
N ASP A 199 7.01 -12.93 4.90
CA ASP A 199 5.90 -13.08 5.84
C ASP A 199 5.32 -11.72 6.26
N ILE A 200 4.04 -11.50 6.00
CA ILE A 200 3.30 -10.30 6.40
C ILE A 200 2.25 -10.58 7.48
N ARG A 201 2.25 -11.76 8.12
CA ARG A 201 1.40 -12.04 9.29
C ARG A 201 1.54 -11.01 10.40
N PRO A 202 2.74 -10.45 10.67
CA PRO A 202 2.87 -9.36 11.65
C PRO A 202 2.00 -8.14 11.36
N LEU A 203 1.58 -7.92 10.11
CA LEU A 203 0.71 -6.82 9.70
C LEU A 203 -0.80 -7.17 9.81
N SER A 204 -1.13 -8.35 10.32
CA SER A 204 -2.53 -8.72 10.56
C SER A 204 -3.07 -8.05 11.82
N THR A 205 -4.39 -7.90 11.91
CA THR A 205 -5.05 -7.34 13.11
C THR A 205 -4.88 -8.22 14.34
N GLU A 206 -4.60 -9.52 14.17
CA GLU A 206 -4.36 -10.47 15.26
C GLU A 206 -3.02 -10.19 15.97
N ILE A 207 -2.02 -9.67 15.26
CA ILE A 207 -0.69 -9.37 15.81
C ILE A 207 -0.53 -7.87 16.03
N ALA A 208 -0.78 -7.06 15.02
CA ALA A 208 -0.62 -5.61 15.08
C ALA A 208 -1.72 -4.91 15.87
N GLY A 209 -2.84 -5.59 16.12
CA GLY A 209 -4.03 -5.00 16.74
C GLY A 209 -4.81 -4.10 15.77
N GLY A 210 -5.77 -3.34 16.33
CA GLY A 210 -6.62 -2.44 15.56
C GLY A 210 -7.81 -3.13 14.93
N PHE A 211 -8.56 -2.37 14.10
CA PHE A 211 -9.83 -2.82 13.50
C PHE A 211 -9.85 -2.71 11.97
N THR A 212 -8.86 -2.08 11.39
CA THR A 212 -8.76 -1.86 9.94
C THR A 212 -7.64 -2.74 9.38
N GLY A 213 -7.81 -3.17 8.13
CA GLY A 213 -6.76 -3.87 7.40
C GLY A 213 -5.69 -2.90 6.87
N CYS A 214 -4.77 -3.46 6.11
CA CYS A 214 -3.68 -2.71 5.52
C CYS A 214 -4.12 -1.77 4.40
N THR A 215 -3.30 -0.78 4.17
CA THR A 215 -3.27 0.01 2.94
C THR A 215 -1.94 -0.22 2.22
N VAL A 216 -1.94 -0.18 0.89
CA VAL A 216 -0.74 -0.27 0.06
C VAL A 216 -0.64 0.94 -0.85
N GLY A 217 0.54 1.52 -0.96
CA GLY A 217 0.70 2.74 -1.75
C GLY A 217 2.10 3.28 -1.83
N MET A 218 2.17 4.50 -2.32
CA MET A 218 3.39 5.27 -2.55
C MET A 218 3.82 5.99 -1.27
N TYR A 219 5.12 6.00 -1.03
CA TYR A 219 5.73 6.56 0.17
C TYR A 219 7.00 7.34 -0.19
N ALA A 220 7.24 8.44 0.53
CA ALA A 220 8.48 9.20 0.45
C ALA A 220 8.84 9.79 1.82
N SER A 221 10.11 9.78 2.18
CA SER A 221 10.60 10.31 3.46
C SER A 221 12.06 10.73 3.37
N ALA A 222 12.45 11.65 4.22
CA ALA A 222 13.85 11.97 4.53
C ALA A 222 14.28 11.40 5.89
N GLU A 223 13.57 10.41 6.40
CA GLU A 223 13.87 9.61 7.61
C GLU A 223 14.41 10.44 8.81
N GLY A 224 13.79 11.59 9.10
CA GLY A 224 14.18 12.49 10.20
C GLY A 224 15.05 13.66 9.75
N ALA A 225 15.69 13.62 8.59
CA ALA A 225 16.47 14.71 8.05
C ALA A 225 15.60 15.79 7.39
N LYS A 226 16.17 16.97 7.17
CA LYS A 226 15.54 18.01 6.34
C LYS A 226 15.87 17.76 4.89
N SER A 227 14.85 17.71 4.06
CA SER A 227 14.98 17.63 2.60
C SER A 227 13.95 18.52 1.92
N SER A 228 14.33 19.11 0.81
CA SER A 228 13.44 19.74 -0.17
C SER A 228 13.15 18.80 -1.35
N GLY A 229 13.63 17.57 -1.29
CA GLY A 229 13.51 16.56 -2.33
C GLY A 229 12.07 16.08 -2.52
N TYR A 230 11.88 15.34 -3.59
CA TYR A 230 10.61 14.74 -3.96
C TYR A 230 10.84 13.45 -4.74
N ALA A 231 9.81 12.61 -4.75
CA ALA A 231 9.73 11.43 -5.61
C ALA A 231 8.55 11.58 -6.56
N ASP A 232 8.76 11.26 -7.82
CA ASP A 232 7.75 11.32 -8.85
C ASP A 232 7.26 9.91 -9.19
N PHE A 233 5.93 9.70 -9.18
CA PHE A 233 5.29 8.45 -9.56
C PHE A 233 4.50 8.64 -10.85
N GLY A 234 4.88 7.91 -11.92
CA GLY A 234 4.21 8.02 -13.23
C GLY A 234 2.85 7.33 -13.26
N TRP A 235 2.71 6.28 -12.52
CA TRP A 235 1.45 5.57 -12.28
C TRP A 235 1.57 4.71 -11.03
N PHE A 236 0.41 4.36 -10.47
CA PHE A 236 0.26 3.36 -9.42
C PHE A 236 -0.80 2.36 -9.86
N ALA A 237 -0.59 1.08 -9.58
CA ALA A 237 -1.56 0.04 -9.87
C ALA A 237 -1.83 -0.82 -8.64
N TYR A 238 -3.10 -1.23 -8.48
CA TYR A 238 -3.53 -2.22 -7.51
C TYR A 238 -4.57 -3.13 -8.15
N GLU A 239 -4.33 -4.42 -8.11
CA GLU A 239 -5.17 -5.43 -8.76
C GLU A 239 -5.35 -6.64 -7.85
N GLY A 240 -6.58 -7.13 -7.70
CA GLY A 240 -6.86 -8.43 -7.12
C GLY A 240 -6.46 -9.54 -8.07
N LEU A 241 -5.79 -10.57 -7.57
CA LEU A 241 -5.47 -11.76 -8.32
C LEU A 241 -6.57 -12.81 -8.07
N SER A 242 -7.07 -13.42 -9.14
CA SER A 242 -7.94 -14.59 -9.00
C SER A 242 -7.15 -15.72 -8.35
N GLU A 243 -7.71 -16.30 -7.31
CA GLU A 243 -7.18 -17.55 -6.79
C GLU A 243 -7.29 -18.59 -7.89
N SER A 244 -6.16 -19.16 -8.30
CA SER A 244 -6.18 -20.34 -9.16
C SER A 244 -6.79 -21.47 -8.33
N VAL A 245 -8.03 -21.85 -8.69
CA VAL A 245 -8.74 -23.01 -8.13
C VAL A 245 -7.99 -24.28 -8.49
#